data_4a79b31215640415e2fca0d36fca9e8a
#
_entry.id   4a79b31215640415e2fca0d36fca9e8a
#
_cell.length_a   1.000
_cell.length_b   1.000
_cell.length_c   1.000
_cell.angle_alpha   90.00
_cell.angle_beta   90.00
_cell.angle_gamma   90.00
#
_symmetry.space_group_name_H-M   'P 1'
#
loop_
_entity.id
_entity.type
_entity.pdbx_description
1 polymer ?
#
loop_
_entity_poly.entity_id
_entity_poly.type
_entity_poly.pdbx_seq_one_letter_code
_entity_poly.pdbx_strand_id
1 'polypeptide(L)'
;MSQLIHEVALASAGTGKTFDLSGRYLALAIAAPGELKDILATTFTRAAAGEILQRILERLVEASLHESKLIELIDHNFAPAGWSANDARALALHLGQQINFLQVRTLDSFFHQSVKANGLDLGLPTKWGIAEEHQNN
;
A
#
# COMPACT_ATOMS: atom_id res chain seq x y z
N MET A 1 -8.11 -4.82 -20.67
CA MET A 1 -6.91 -4.42 -19.90
C MET A 1 -6.96 -2.91 -19.72
N SER A 2 -7.24 -2.44 -18.52
CA SER A 2 -7.13 -1.00 -18.24
C SER A 2 -5.66 -0.63 -18.33
N GLN A 3 -5.31 0.33 -19.18
CA GLN A 3 -3.97 0.91 -19.21
C GLN A 3 -3.67 1.49 -17.82
N LEU A 4 -2.62 0.99 -17.18
CA LEU A 4 -2.06 1.62 -15.98
C LEU A 4 -1.52 2.99 -16.40
N ILE A 5 -2.18 4.05 -15.96
CA ILE A 5 -1.75 5.41 -16.24
C ILE A 5 -0.63 5.73 -15.25
N HIS A 6 0.56 6.04 -15.77
CA HIS A 6 1.65 6.59 -14.97
C HIS A 6 1.32 8.03 -14.60
N GLU A 7 1.22 8.31 -13.32
CA GLU A 7 0.90 9.64 -12.81
C GLU A 7 1.94 10.10 -11.80
N VAL A 8 2.35 11.35 -11.92
CA VAL A 8 3.23 12.03 -10.96
C VAL A 8 2.44 13.14 -10.28
N ALA A 9 2.19 12.99 -8.98
CA ALA A 9 1.56 14.02 -8.17
C ALA A 9 2.64 14.83 -7.42
N LEU A 10 2.73 16.12 -7.73
CA LEU A 10 3.59 17.05 -7.00
C LEU A 10 2.82 17.56 -5.76
N ALA A 11 3.35 17.26 -4.59
CA ALA A 11 2.74 17.68 -3.34
C ALA A 11 3.81 18.10 -2.32
N SER A 12 3.60 19.24 -1.67
CA SER A 12 4.43 19.70 -0.56
C SER A 12 4.13 18.94 0.74
N ALA A 13 4.95 19.10 1.77
CA ALA A 13 4.71 18.51 3.07
C ALA A 13 3.34 18.96 3.64
N GLY A 14 2.56 18.01 4.20
CA GLY A 14 1.25 18.29 4.79
C GLY A 14 0.07 18.39 3.82
N THR A 15 0.25 18.15 2.52
CA THR A 15 -0.78 18.32 1.48
C THR A 15 -1.54 17.05 1.09
N GLY A 16 -1.76 16.12 2.02
CA GLY A 16 -2.63 14.97 1.75
C GLY A 16 -2.00 13.84 0.93
N LYS A 17 -0.66 13.78 0.80
CA LYS A 17 0.03 12.68 0.08
C LYS A 17 -0.34 11.29 0.58
N THR A 18 -0.40 11.13 1.91
CA THR A 18 -0.81 9.85 2.52
C THR A 18 -2.27 9.53 2.21
N PHE A 19 -3.11 10.57 2.13
CA PHE A 19 -4.51 10.45 1.72
C PHE A 19 -4.62 9.90 0.29
N ASP A 20 -3.93 10.51 -0.64
CA ASP A 20 -3.96 10.13 -2.06
C ASP A 20 -3.34 8.75 -2.26
N LEU A 21 -2.18 8.47 -1.67
CA LEU A 21 -1.50 7.18 -1.80
C LEU A 21 -2.34 6.01 -1.26
N SER A 22 -2.94 6.17 -0.07
CA SER A 22 -3.81 5.13 0.50
C SER A 22 -5.09 4.94 -0.32
N GLY A 23 -5.65 6.01 -0.90
CA GLY A 23 -6.80 5.94 -1.81
C GLY A 23 -6.47 5.21 -3.11
N ARG A 24 -5.32 5.50 -3.72
CA ARG A 24 -4.84 4.80 -4.93
C ARG A 24 -4.56 3.32 -4.67
N TYR A 25 -3.99 3.00 -3.51
CA TYR A 25 -3.84 1.60 -3.10
C TYR A 25 -5.19 0.89 -3.03
N LEU A 26 -6.19 1.53 -2.42
CA LEU A 26 -7.55 0.99 -2.37
C LEU A 26 -8.16 0.80 -3.76
N ALA A 27 -8.01 1.76 -4.66
CA ALA A 27 -8.50 1.64 -6.03
C ALA A 27 -7.92 0.41 -6.74
N LEU A 28 -6.62 0.14 -6.58
CA LEU A 28 -5.97 -1.05 -7.11
C LEU A 28 -6.46 -2.33 -6.44
N ALA A 29 -6.61 -2.33 -5.11
CA ALA A 29 -7.10 -3.48 -4.36
C ALA A 29 -8.57 -3.83 -4.70
N ILE A 30 -9.40 -2.82 -4.99
CA ILE A 30 -10.77 -3.00 -5.44
C ILE A 30 -10.80 -3.58 -6.86
N ALA A 31 -9.92 -3.09 -7.73
CA ALA A 31 -9.86 -3.54 -9.13
C ALA A 31 -9.32 -4.99 -9.26
N ALA A 32 -8.42 -5.39 -8.39
CA ALA A 32 -7.75 -6.71 -8.44
C ALA A 32 -7.62 -7.34 -7.04
N PRO A 33 -8.72 -7.72 -6.39
CA PRO A 33 -8.69 -8.23 -5.00
C PRO A 33 -7.95 -9.56 -4.85
N GLY A 34 -7.78 -10.32 -5.92
CA GLY A 34 -6.97 -11.55 -5.94
C GLY A 34 -5.46 -11.34 -6.07
N GLU A 35 -5.02 -10.12 -6.39
CA GLU A 35 -3.63 -9.77 -6.70
C GLU A 35 -3.01 -8.82 -5.67
N LEU A 36 -3.50 -8.83 -4.43
CA LEU A 36 -3.05 -7.90 -3.37
C LEU A 36 -1.54 -7.97 -3.11
N LYS A 37 -0.94 -9.14 -3.25
CA LYS A 37 0.51 -9.36 -3.11
C LYS A 37 1.35 -8.66 -4.18
N ASP A 38 0.73 -8.30 -5.31
CA ASP A 38 1.39 -7.68 -6.45
C ASP A 38 1.24 -6.14 -6.43
N ILE A 39 0.46 -5.61 -5.47
CA ILE A 39 0.31 -4.17 -5.26
C ILE A 39 1.37 -3.70 -4.26
N LEU A 40 2.31 -2.88 -4.73
CA LEU A 40 3.40 -2.33 -3.93
C LEU A 40 3.17 -0.85 -3.62
N ALA A 41 3.19 -0.50 -2.33
CA ALA A 41 3.30 0.87 -1.86
C ALA A 41 4.60 1.06 -1.07
N THR A 42 5.43 2.03 -1.47
CA THR A 42 6.71 2.29 -0.82
C THR A 42 6.77 3.69 -0.21
N THR A 43 7.51 3.80 0.87
CA THR A 43 7.81 5.05 1.55
C THR A 43 9.22 5.02 2.13
N PHE A 44 9.71 6.15 2.67
CA PHE A 44 11.07 6.24 3.22
C PHE A 44 11.17 5.71 4.65
N THR A 45 10.12 5.78 5.46
CA THR A 45 10.16 5.39 6.87
C THR A 45 9.18 4.27 7.20
N ARG A 46 9.53 3.45 8.20
CA ARG A 46 8.64 2.41 8.71
C ARG A 46 7.36 2.99 9.31
N ALA A 47 7.47 4.13 9.99
CA ALA A 47 6.32 4.83 10.57
C ALA A 47 5.32 5.24 9.48
N ALA A 48 5.80 5.82 8.36
CA ALA A 48 4.95 6.19 7.24
C ALA A 48 4.32 4.98 6.53
N ALA A 49 5.05 3.87 6.41
CA ALA A 49 4.48 2.62 5.87
C ALA A 49 3.34 2.09 6.77
N GLY A 50 3.54 2.09 8.09
CA GLY A 50 2.50 1.73 9.07
C GLY A 50 1.29 2.66 8.99
N GLU A 51 1.50 3.97 8.87
CA GLU A 51 0.41 4.95 8.72
C GLU A 51 -0.40 4.71 7.44
N ILE A 52 0.24 4.42 6.31
CA ILE A 52 -0.44 4.12 5.05
C ILE A 52 -1.33 2.89 5.21
N LEU A 53 -0.81 1.80 5.78
CA LEU A 53 -1.56 0.57 6.01
C LEU A 53 -2.75 0.80 6.95
N GLN A 54 -2.53 1.51 8.04
CA GLN A 54 -3.59 1.88 8.98
C GLN A 54 -4.70 2.67 8.28
N ARG A 55 -4.37 3.69 7.49
CA ARG A 55 -5.35 4.50 6.76
C ARG A 55 -6.13 3.71 5.71
N ILE A 56 -5.50 2.73 5.05
CA ILE A 56 -6.18 1.84 4.12
C ILE A 56 -7.30 1.07 4.85
N LEU A 57 -6.97 0.47 5.99
CA LEU A 57 -7.93 -0.31 6.77
C LEU A 57 -9.01 0.57 7.41
N GLU A 58 -8.64 1.71 8.00
CA GLU A 58 -9.58 2.68 8.60
C GLU A 58 -10.62 3.13 7.58
N ARG A 59 -10.22 3.50 6.38
CA ARG A 59 -11.14 3.93 5.32
C ARG A 59 -12.15 2.86 4.91
N LEU A 60 -11.71 1.62 4.81
CA LEU A 60 -12.61 0.51 4.49
C LEU A 60 -13.62 0.27 5.62
N VAL A 61 -13.16 0.31 6.86
CA VAL A 61 -14.03 0.16 8.02
C VAL A 61 -15.02 1.32 8.09
N GLU A 62 -14.55 2.56 7.95
CA GLU A 62 -15.42 3.74 7.94
C GLU A 62 -16.45 3.70 6.81
N ALA A 63 -16.04 3.34 5.58
CA ALA A 63 -16.95 3.19 4.44
C ALA A 63 -17.96 2.07 4.63
N SER A 64 -17.62 1.03 5.40
CA SER A 64 -18.56 -0.05 5.74
C SER A 64 -19.60 0.33 6.80
N LEU A 65 -19.34 1.38 7.59
CA LEU A 65 -20.16 1.82 8.70
C LEU A 65 -20.91 3.13 8.42
N HIS A 66 -20.36 4.00 7.56
CA HIS A 66 -20.84 5.34 7.32
C HIS A 66 -20.99 5.63 5.81
N GLU A 67 -22.22 5.87 5.37
CA GLU A 67 -22.53 6.17 3.97
C GLU A 67 -21.78 7.38 3.44
N SER A 68 -21.60 8.42 4.26
CA SER A 68 -20.81 9.62 3.88
C SER A 68 -19.36 9.29 3.53
N LYS A 69 -18.76 8.32 4.21
CA LYS A 69 -17.38 7.86 3.96
C LYS A 69 -17.29 6.99 2.71
N LEU A 70 -18.32 6.20 2.45
CA LEU A 70 -18.43 5.45 1.20
C LEU A 70 -18.53 6.40 -0.01
N ILE A 71 -19.39 7.42 0.09
CA ILE A 71 -19.54 8.46 -0.95
C ILE A 71 -18.21 9.19 -1.17
N GLU A 72 -17.48 9.55 -0.10
CA GLU A 72 -16.15 10.18 -0.20
C GLU A 72 -15.18 9.34 -1.04
N LEU A 73 -15.13 8.01 -0.85
CA LEU A 73 -14.27 7.13 -1.66
C LEU A 73 -14.68 7.11 -3.14
N ILE A 74 -15.98 7.15 -3.42
CA ILE A 74 -16.52 7.18 -4.79
C ILE A 74 -16.20 8.52 -5.45
N ASP A 75 -16.42 9.63 -4.76
CA ASP A 75 -16.19 11.00 -5.27
C ASP A 75 -14.72 11.26 -5.60
N HIS A 76 -13.80 10.64 -4.82
CA HIS A 76 -12.37 10.70 -5.10
C HIS A 76 -11.90 9.66 -6.14
N ASN A 77 -12.80 8.91 -6.77
CA ASN A 77 -12.50 7.83 -7.71
C ASN A 77 -11.62 6.71 -7.13
N PHE A 78 -11.64 6.51 -5.81
CA PHE A 78 -10.95 5.39 -5.16
C PHE A 78 -11.81 4.13 -5.15
N ALA A 79 -13.13 4.28 -5.26
CA ALA A 79 -14.08 3.18 -5.42
C ALA A 79 -14.99 3.44 -6.63
N PRO A 80 -15.47 2.39 -7.32
CA PRO A 80 -16.36 2.55 -8.47
C PRO A 80 -17.76 3.02 -8.03
N ALA A 81 -18.47 3.69 -8.93
CA ALA A 81 -19.87 4.01 -8.73
C ALA A 81 -20.68 2.72 -8.51
N GLY A 82 -21.52 2.69 -7.49
CA GLY A 82 -22.30 1.51 -7.12
C GLY A 82 -21.59 0.54 -6.16
N TRP A 83 -20.38 0.86 -5.71
CA TRP A 83 -19.72 0.13 -4.62
C TRP A 83 -20.52 0.32 -3.32
N SER A 84 -20.67 -0.75 -2.54
CA SER A 84 -21.54 -0.78 -1.36
C SER A 84 -20.75 -0.90 -0.06
N ALA A 85 -21.42 -0.61 1.07
CA ALA A 85 -20.85 -0.84 2.40
C ALA A 85 -20.49 -2.32 2.64
N ASN A 86 -21.24 -3.25 2.04
CA ASN A 86 -20.92 -4.68 2.11
C ASN A 86 -19.64 -5.02 1.34
N ASP A 87 -19.40 -4.39 0.20
CA ASP A 87 -18.17 -4.56 -0.57
C ASP A 87 -16.97 -4.02 0.22
N ALA A 88 -17.13 -2.84 0.85
CA ALA A 88 -16.10 -2.26 1.72
C ALA A 88 -15.75 -3.20 2.89
N ARG A 89 -16.77 -3.77 3.53
CA ARG A 89 -16.61 -4.74 4.61
C ARG A 89 -15.91 -6.02 4.14
N ALA A 90 -16.33 -6.56 3.00
CA ALA A 90 -15.74 -7.78 2.44
C ALA A 90 -14.26 -7.57 2.12
N LEU A 91 -13.90 -6.41 1.51
CA LEU A 91 -12.52 -6.09 1.21
C LEU A 91 -11.70 -5.84 2.49
N ALA A 92 -12.27 -5.19 3.52
CA ALA A 92 -11.60 -4.99 4.81
C ALA A 92 -11.21 -6.34 5.45
N LEU A 93 -12.15 -7.29 5.47
CA LEU A 93 -11.90 -8.64 5.98
C LEU A 93 -10.84 -9.38 5.16
N HIS A 94 -10.90 -9.27 3.84
CA HIS A 94 -9.93 -9.90 2.95
C HIS A 94 -8.53 -9.32 3.15
N LEU A 95 -8.36 -8.00 3.20
CA LEU A 95 -7.09 -7.35 3.51
C LEU A 95 -6.55 -7.75 4.89
N GLY A 96 -7.43 -7.83 5.91
CA GLY A 96 -7.06 -8.25 7.25
C GLY A 96 -6.52 -9.69 7.28
N GLN A 97 -7.13 -10.61 6.54
CA GLN A 97 -6.64 -11.99 6.40
C GLN A 97 -5.31 -12.09 5.65
N GLN A 98 -5.05 -11.16 4.75
CA GLN A 98 -3.86 -11.11 3.89
C GLN A 98 -2.79 -10.13 4.40
N ILE A 99 -2.93 -9.58 5.61
CA ILE A 99 -2.12 -8.46 6.10
C ILE A 99 -0.61 -8.73 6.03
N ASN A 100 -0.18 -9.95 6.25
CA ASN A 100 1.22 -10.35 6.20
C ASN A 100 1.80 -10.43 4.77
N PHE A 101 0.94 -10.42 3.77
CA PHE A 101 1.31 -10.48 2.35
C PHE A 101 1.21 -9.13 1.66
N LEU A 102 0.63 -8.12 2.32
CA LEU A 102 0.52 -6.78 1.76
C LEU A 102 1.90 -6.13 1.62
N GLN A 103 2.16 -5.58 0.44
CA GLN A 103 3.45 -4.97 0.10
C GLN A 103 3.45 -3.47 0.39
N VAL A 104 3.15 -3.08 1.65
CA VAL A 104 3.28 -1.70 2.13
C VAL A 104 4.53 -1.62 3.00
N ARG A 105 5.61 -1.04 2.47
CA ARG A 105 6.94 -1.13 3.10
C ARG A 105 7.86 0.04 2.77
N THR A 106 9.00 0.11 3.43
CA THR A 106 10.02 1.09 3.07
C THR A 106 10.74 0.70 1.79
N LEU A 107 11.23 1.71 1.05
CA LEU A 107 12.00 1.51 -0.16
C LEU A 107 13.27 0.65 0.11
N ASP A 108 13.97 0.90 1.21
CA ASP A 108 15.13 0.11 1.63
C ASP A 108 14.77 -1.36 1.87
N SER A 109 13.65 -1.60 2.55
CA SER A 109 13.14 -2.96 2.80
C SER A 109 12.80 -3.68 1.50
N PHE A 110 12.22 -2.97 0.52
CA PHE A 110 11.93 -3.51 -0.80
C PHE A 110 13.21 -3.89 -1.54
N PHE A 111 14.19 -2.98 -1.62
CA PHE A 111 15.46 -3.26 -2.27
C PHE A 111 16.23 -4.41 -1.61
N HIS A 112 16.30 -4.41 -0.27
CA HIS A 112 16.94 -5.49 0.48
C HIS A 112 16.32 -6.85 0.16
N GLN A 113 15.00 -6.95 0.13
CA GLN A 113 14.30 -8.19 -0.20
C GLN A 113 14.52 -8.60 -1.66
N SER A 114 14.50 -7.64 -2.60
CA SER A 114 14.74 -7.89 -4.01
C SER A 114 16.15 -8.41 -4.27
N VAL A 115 17.16 -7.81 -3.64
CA VAL A 115 18.56 -8.27 -3.71
C VAL A 115 18.71 -9.65 -3.05
N LYS A 116 18.04 -9.89 -1.93
CA LYS A 116 18.07 -11.20 -1.26
C LYS A 116 17.44 -12.31 -2.09
N ALA A 117 16.33 -12.01 -2.76
CA ALA A 117 15.65 -12.97 -3.63
C ALA A 117 16.48 -13.34 -4.89
N ASN A 118 17.27 -12.40 -5.41
CA ASN A 118 18.08 -12.57 -6.60
C ASN A 118 19.59 -12.68 -6.30
N GLY A 119 19.96 -12.92 -5.05
CA GLY A 119 21.35 -12.87 -4.60
C GLY A 119 22.28 -13.81 -5.34
N LEU A 120 21.82 -15.02 -5.69
CA LEU A 120 22.60 -15.99 -6.44
C LEU A 120 22.89 -15.50 -7.88
N ASP A 121 21.89 -14.92 -8.52
CA ASP A 121 22.01 -14.38 -9.90
C ASP A 121 22.94 -13.16 -9.93
N LEU A 122 23.03 -12.43 -8.81
CA LEU A 122 23.91 -11.29 -8.61
C LEU A 122 25.31 -11.69 -8.12
N GLY A 123 25.59 -12.99 -7.96
CA GLY A 123 26.89 -13.48 -7.50
C GLY A 123 27.17 -13.19 -6.02
N LEU A 124 26.14 -12.94 -5.21
CA LEU A 124 26.27 -12.68 -3.79
C LEU A 124 26.43 -13.99 -3.01
N PRO A 125 27.22 -14.01 -1.92
CA PRO A 125 27.36 -15.19 -1.07
C PRO A 125 26.01 -15.52 -0.40
N THR A 126 25.77 -16.79 -0.08
CA THR A 126 24.52 -17.28 0.52
C THR A 126 24.20 -16.67 1.89
N LYS A 127 25.21 -16.12 2.57
CA LYS A 127 25.06 -15.37 3.82
C LYS A 127 25.65 -13.98 3.65
N TRP A 128 24.80 -13.01 3.36
CA TRP A 128 25.16 -11.60 3.34
C TRP A 128 24.09 -10.79 4.10
N GLY A 129 24.46 -9.63 4.59
CA GLY A 129 23.58 -8.69 5.28
C GLY A 129 24.04 -7.26 5.01
N ILE A 130 23.16 -6.31 5.22
CA ILE A 130 23.51 -4.89 5.21
C ILE A 130 24.28 -4.60 6.51
N ALA A 131 25.49 -4.05 6.39
CA ALA A 131 26.22 -3.53 7.54
C ALA A 131 25.43 -2.36 8.12
N GLU A 132 25.01 -2.45 9.37
CA GLU A 132 24.51 -1.28 10.10
C GLU A 132 25.70 -0.35 10.33
N GLU A 133 25.59 0.88 9.87
CA GLU A 133 26.54 1.95 10.18
C GLU A 133 26.51 2.16 11.70
N HIS A 134 27.46 1.61 12.42
CA HIS A 134 27.68 1.96 13.81
C HIS A 134 28.02 3.46 13.84
N GLN A 135 27.08 4.28 14.27
CA GLN A 135 27.40 5.65 14.67
C GLN A 135 28.37 5.56 15.86
N ASN A 136 29.67 5.64 15.54
CA ASN A 136 30.67 5.91 16.55
C ASN A 136 30.45 7.34 17.03
N ASN A 137 29.94 7.50 18.24
CA ASN A 137 30.09 8.70 19.04
C ASN A 137 31.51 8.85 19.52
#